data_ed4b01b07b448d038533c316f19eac54
#
_entry.id   ed4b01b07b448d038533c316f19eac54
#
_cell.length_a   1.000
_cell.length_b   1.000
_cell.length_c   1.000
_cell.angle_alpha   90.00
_cell.angle_beta   90.00
_cell.angle_gamma   90.00
#
_symmetry.space_group_name_H-M   'P 1'
#
loop_
_entity.id
_entity.type
_entity.pdbx_description
1 polymer ?
#
loop_
_entity_poly.entity_id
_entity_poly.type
_entity_poly.pdbx_seq_one_letter_code
_entity_poly.pdbx_strand_id
1 'polypeptide(L)'
;MLSSDDLDKLRRAGRISGEARELGMSLVDEGVKLYDVAQEVEGYIRAHGCGLSFPCNISRNEMAAHYTPSCNDNSRFELGDVVKIDCGGVLDGFIGDTAGTVEVGTRRYADLIEASKRARNSVAEFIGDGVPLGEIGRAVEMSINRDGFVPI
;
A
#
# COMPACT_ATOMS: atom_id res chain seq x y z
N MET A 1 22.96 -8.30 -13.54
CA MET A 1 21.67 -8.77 -14.12
C MET A 1 21.09 -9.74 -13.12
N LEU A 2 19.80 -9.63 -12.79
CA LEU A 2 19.14 -10.54 -11.85
C LEU A 2 19.04 -11.94 -12.47
N SER A 3 19.27 -12.99 -11.69
CA SER A 3 19.04 -14.38 -12.09
C SER A 3 17.54 -14.70 -12.11
N SER A 4 17.16 -15.86 -12.67
CA SER A 4 15.77 -16.32 -12.60
C SER A 4 15.30 -16.55 -11.17
N ASP A 5 16.16 -17.04 -10.28
CA ASP A 5 15.89 -17.24 -8.87
C ASP A 5 15.63 -15.89 -8.15
N ASP A 6 16.44 -14.87 -8.46
CA ASP A 6 16.25 -13.50 -7.94
C ASP A 6 14.90 -12.92 -8.35
N LEU A 7 14.52 -13.10 -9.61
CA LEU A 7 13.22 -12.66 -10.12
C LEU A 7 12.05 -13.38 -9.47
N ASP A 8 12.19 -14.67 -9.19
CA ASP A 8 11.14 -15.45 -8.53
C ASP A 8 10.98 -15.05 -7.06
N LYS A 9 12.08 -14.73 -6.36
CA LYS A 9 12.05 -14.17 -5.01
C LYS A 9 11.37 -12.79 -4.99
N LEU A 10 11.71 -11.92 -5.92
CA LEU A 10 11.09 -10.60 -6.04
C LEU A 10 9.58 -10.70 -6.31
N ARG A 11 9.17 -11.56 -7.23
CA ARG A 11 7.76 -11.82 -7.53
C ARG A 11 7.01 -12.37 -6.32
N ARG A 12 7.65 -13.30 -5.59
CA ARG A 12 7.05 -13.89 -4.38
C ARG A 12 6.89 -12.86 -3.27
N ALA A 13 7.92 -12.04 -3.00
CA ALA A 13 7.85 -10.95 -2.03
C ALA A 13 6.72 -9.96 -2.39
N GLY A 14 6.66 -9.53 -3.66
CA GLY A 14 5.62 -8.62 -4.13
C GLY A 14 4.20 -9.20 -4.02
N ARG A 15 4.02 -10.49 -4.37
CA ARG A 15 2.72 -11.16 -4.26
C ARG A 15 2.26 -11.26 -2.80
N ILE A 16 3.13 -11.73 -1.88
CA ILE A 16 2.81 -11.85 -0.46
C ILE A 16 2.48 -10.49 0.15
N SER A 17 3.23 -9.44 -0.19
CA SER A 17 2.95 -8.07 0.25
C SER A 17 1.58 -7.58 -0.25
N GLY A 18 1.26 -7.85 -1.52
CA GLY A 18 -0.04 -7.50 -2.09
C GLY A 18 -1.21 -8.22 -1.41
N GLU A 19 -1.07 -9.52 -1.15
CA GLU A 19 -2.08 -10.32 -0.43
C GLU A 19 -2.26 -9.83 1.01
N ALA A 20 -1.18 -9.51 1.71
CA ALA A 20 -1.20 -8.96 3.06
C ALA A 20 -1.89 -7.58 3.12
N ARG A 21 -1.62 -6.71 2.11
CA ARG A 21 -2.31 -5.42 1.98
C ARG A 21 -3.83 -5.61 1.80
N GLU A 22 -4.25 -6.50 0.91
CA GLU A 22 -5.68 -6.78 0.69
C GLU A 22 -6.34 -7.32 1.97
N LEU A 23 -5.66 -8.21 2.70
CA LEU A 23 -6.12 -8.66 4.02
C LEU A 23 -6.30 -7.45 4.95
N GLY A 24 -5.27 -6.61 5.11
CA GLY A 24 -5.33 -5.42 5.97
C GLY A 24 -6.49 -4.50 5.61
N MET A 25 -6.68 -4.21 4.32
CA MET A 25 -7.79 -3.39 3.84
C MET A 25 -9.16 -4.00 4.14
N SER A 26 -9.28 -5.34 4.09
CA SER A 26 -10.53 -6.05 4.40
C SER A 26 -10.89 -6.06 5.89
N LEU A 27 -9.92 -5.84 6.78
CA LEU A 27 -10.10 -5.78 8.23
C LEU A 27 -10.41 -4.37 8.75
N VAL A 28 -10.31 -3.35 7.88
CA VAL A 28 -10.61 -1.97 8.26
C VAL A 28 -12.12 -1.79 8.39
N ASP A 29 -12.58 -1.61 9.64
CA ASP A 29 -13.98 -1.36 9.95
C ASP A 29 -14.10 -0.47 11.19
N GLU A 30 -15.24 0.21 11.36
CA GLU A 30 -15.48 1.11 12.50
C GLU A 30 -15.25 0.39 13.84
N GLY A 31 -14.50 1.04 14.72
CA GLY A 31 -14.20 0.52 16.07
C GLY A 31 -13.06 -0.49 16.13
N VAL A 32 -12.56 -1.01 15.01
CA VAL A 32 -11.40 -1.90 14.99
C VAL A 32 -10.13 -1.11 15.33
N LYS A 33 -9.23 -1.69 16.11
CA LYS A 33 -7.94 -1.06 16.44
C LYS A 33 -6.97 -1.12 15.28
N LEU A 34 -6.25 -0.02 15.05
CA LEU A 34 -5.20 0.03 14.05
C LEU A 34 -4.10 -1.01 14.32
N TYR A 35 -3.71 -1.14 15.58
CA TYR A 35 -2.70 -2.11 15.99
C TYR A 35 -3.08 -3.56 15.65
N ASP A 36 -4.33 -3.94 15.87
CA ASP A 36 -4.79 -5.30 15.60
C ASP A 36 -4.68 -5.61 14.08
N VAL A 37 -5.08 -4.67 13.22
CA VAL A 37 -4.94 -4.81 11.77
C VAL A 37 -3.46 -4.90 11.36
N ALA A 38 -2.58 -4.08 11.94
CA ALA A 38 -1.14 -4.15 11.65
C ALA A 38 -0.57 -5.53 12.03
N GLN A 39 -0.97 -6.10 13.17
CA GLN A 39 -0.51 -7.42 13.60
C GLN A 39 -0.98 -8.54 12.65
N GLU A 40 -2.20 -8.48 12.15
CA GLU A 40 -2.71 -9.45 11.16
C GLU A 40 -1.94 -9.36 9.84
N VAL A 41 -1.69 -8.15 9.33
CA VAL A 41 -0.91 -7.92 8.11
C VAL A 41 0.52 -8.45 8.26
N GLU A 42 1.19 -8.10 9.35
CA GLU A 42 2.55 -8.56 9.63
C GLU A 42 2.62 -10.07 9.88
N GLY A 43 1.63 -10.61 10.58
CA GLY A 43 1.48 -12.05 10.82
C GLY A 43 1.33 -12.82 9.52
N TYR A 44 0.53 -12.31 8.57
CA TYR A 44 0.36 -12.90 7.25
C TYR A 44 1.69 -12.97 6.48
N ILE A 45 2.44 -11.85 6.43
CA ILE A 45 3.74 -11.79 5.74
C ILE A 45 4.70 -12.83 6.29
N ARG A 46 4.82 -12.92 7.64
CA ARG A 46 5.71 -13.90 8.31
C ARG A 46 5.26 -15.34 8.06
N ALA A 47 3.96 -15.62 8.15
CA ALA A 47 3.42 -16.96 7.96
C ALA A 47 3.65 -17.50 6.53
N HIS A 48 3.80 -16.60 5.53
CA HIS A 48 4.08 -16.96 4.15
C HIS A 48 5.57 -16.96 3.80
N GLY A 49 6.45 -16.87 4.82
CA GLY A 49 7.89 -17.05 4.69
C GLY A 49 8.67 -15.83 4.24
N CYS A 50 8.10 -14.64 4.39
CA CYS A 50 8.82 -13.37 4.24
C CYS A 50 9.11 -12.74 5.61
N GLY A 51 10.25 -12.04 5.73
CA GLY A 51 10.46 -11.04 6.76
C GLY A 51 9.67 -9.77 6.47
N LEU A 52 9.56 -8.87 7.44
CA LEU A 52 9.05 -7.52 7.20
C LEU A 52 10.16 -6.65 6.63
N SER A 53 9.90 -5.92 5.56
CA SER A 53 10.82 -4.92 5.03
C SER A 53 10.79 -3.63 5.88
N PHE A 54 9.63 -3.33 6.45
CA PHE A 54 9.36 -2.27 7.43
C PHE A 54 8.10 -2.63 8.25
N PRO A 55 7.88 -2.00 9.42
CA PRO A 55 6.65 -2.20 10.19
C PRO A 55 5.43 -1.74 9.40
N CYS A 56 4.32 -2.46 9.51
CA CYS A 56 3.08 -2.07 8.82
C CYS A 56 2.62 -0.67 9.25
N ASN A 57 2.50 0.23 8.30
CA ASN A 57 1.98 1.58 8.50
C ASN A 57 0.49 1.62 8.23
N ILE A 58 -0.27 2.26 9.13
CA ILE A 58 -1.71 2.49 9.00
C ILE A 58 -1.99 3.97 9.23
N SER A 59 -1.94 4.74 8.16
CA SER A 59 -2.11 6.20 8.21
C SER A 59 -3.55 6.60 7.92
N ARG A 60 -4.09 7.57 8.66
CA ARG A 60 -5.48 8.02 8.52
C ARG A 60 -5.56 9.48 8.09
N ASN A 61 -6.54 9.77 7.25
CA ASN A 61 -6.96 11.12 6.87
C ASN A 61 -5.79 11.97 6.35
N GLU A 62 -5.51 13.13 6.97
CA GLU A 62 -4.42 14.05 6.62
C GLU A 62 -3.02 13.50 6.87
N MET A 63 -2.89 12.43 7.67
CA MET A 63 -1.61 11.75 7.80
C MET A 63 -1.35 10.93 6.53
N ALA A 64 -0.45 11.42 5.69
CA ALA A 64 -0.21 10.84 4.37
C ALA A 64 0.42 9.45 4.45
N ALA A 65 1.42 9.27 5.32
CA ALA A 65 2.21 8.03 5.44
C ALA A 65 2.89 7.89 6.81
N HIS A 66 3.53 6.73 7.04
CA HIS A 66 4.48 6.46 8.13
C HIS A 66 3.90 6.46 9.56
N TYR A 67 2.59 6.31 9.71
CA TYR A 67 2.04 6.05 11.04
C TYR A 67 2.08 4.55 11.33
N THR A 68 2.95 4.15 12.25
CA THR A 68 3.07 2.77 12.71
C THR A 68 2.40 2.63 14.08
N PRO A 69 1.25 1.92 14.20
CA PRO A 69 0.60 1.73 15.48
C PRO A 69 1.46 0.86 16.40
N SER A 70 1.72 1.32 17.63
CA SER A 70 2.46 0.59 18.65
C SER A 70 1.55 -0.33 19.47
N CYS A 71 2.12 -1.24 20.27
CA CYS A 71 1.37 -2.15 21.13
C CYS A 71 0.49 -1.42 22.19
N ASN A 72 0.82 -0.17 22.51
CA ASN A 72 0.06 0.67 23.44
C ASN A 72 -0.90 1.62 22.72
N ASP A 73 -0.96 1.57 21.40
CA ASP A 73 -1.87 2.38 20.60
C ASP A 73 -3.29 1.85 20.73
N ASN A 74 -4.18 2.67 21.26
CA ASN A 74 -5.60 2.37 21.41
C ASN A 74 -6.46 3.03 20.33
N SER A 75 -5.85 3.66 19.33
CA SER A 75 -6.56 4.28 18.21
C SER A 75 -7.42 3.26 17.48
N ARG A 76 -8.64 3.68 17.14
CA ARG A 76 -9.60 2.89 16.41
C ARG A 76 -10.02 3.61 15.15
N PHE A 77 -10.43 2.86 14.15
CA PHE A 77 -11.04 3.44 12.95
C PHE A 77 -12.40 4.05 13.30
N GLU A 78 -12.68 5.19 12.68
CA GLU A 78 -13.92 5.93 12.83
C GLU A 78 -14.65 6.00 11.47
N LEU A 79 -15.96 6.11 11.51
CA LEU A 79 -16.78 6.25 10.31
C LEU A 79 -16.32 7.44 9.46
N GLY A 80 -16.00 7.20 8.21
CA GLY A 80 -15.52 8.21 7.26
C GLY A 80 -13.99 8.38 7.23
N ASP A 81 -13.23 7.65 8.06
CA ASP A 81 -11.77 7.64 7.96
C ASP A 81 -11.32 7.17 6.56
N VAL A 82 -10.34 7.86 6.00
CA VAL A 82 -9.59 7.42 4.81
C VAL A 82 -8.30 6.77 5.29
N VAL A 83 -8.22 5.45 5.16
CA VAL A 83 -7.17 4.62 5.74
C VAL A 83 -6.21 4.14 4.66
N LYS A 84 -4.92 4.38 4.84
CA LYS A 84 -3.85 3.88 3.98
C LYS A 84 -3.12 2.75 4.72
N ILE A 85 -3.20 1.53 4.18
CA ILE A 85 -2.43 0.37 4.62
C ILE A 85 -1.19 0.29 3.75
N ASP A 86 -0.02 0.33 4.37
CA ASP A 86 1.27 0.31 3.70
C ASP A 86 2.16 -0.76 4.37
N CYS A 87 2.55 -1.76 3.61
CA CYS A 87 3.26 -2.92 4.12
C CYS A 87 4.21 -3.52 3.07
N GLY A 88 5.23 -4.20 3.56
CA GLY A 88 6.18 -4.82 2.69
C GLY A 88 6.81 -6.09 3.27
N GLY A 89 6.98 -7.08 2.42
CA GLY A 89 7.69 -8.32 2.72
C GLY A 89 9.09 -8.34 2.09
N VAL A 90 10.02 -8.99 2.75
CA VAL A 90 11.37 -9.20 2.22
C VAL A 90 11.71 -10.69 2.20
N LEU A 91 12.26 -11.17 1.09
CA LEU A 91 12.73 -12.54 0.91
C LEU A 91 14.17 -12.50 0.36
N ASP A 92 15.13 -12.94 1.16
CA ASP A 92 16.56 -12.95 0.81
C ASP A 92 17.07 -11.58 0.27
N GLY A 93 16.57 -10.48 0.84
CA GLY A 93 16.93 -9.11 0.42
C GLY A 93 16.08 -8.54 -0.72
N PHE A 94 15.20 -9.32 -1.35
CA PHE A 94 14.25 -8.84 -2.36
C PHE A 94 12.98 -8.36 -1.69
N ILE A 95 12.63 -7.09 -1.92
CA ILE A 95 11.52 -6.40 -1.25
C ILE A 95 10.31 -6.31 -2.17
N GLY A 96 9.14 -6.67 -1.62
CA GLY A 96 7.85 -6.24 -2.14
C GLY A 96 7.31 -5.13 -1.26
N ASP A 97 7.04 -3.97 -1.83
CA ASP A 97 6.53 -2.78 -1.16
C ASP A 97 5.21 -2.37 -1.80
N THR A 98 4.17 -2.15 -1.00
CA THR A 98 2.82 -1.89 -1.53
C THR A 98 1.96 -1.13 -0.54
N ALA A 99 1.15 -0.19 -1.07
CA ALA A 99 0.14 0.51 -0.30
C ALA A 99 -1.23 0.46 -0.97
N GLY A 100 -2.27 0.59 -0.16
CA GLY A 100 -3.65 0.67 -0.63
C GLY A 100 -4.50 1.52 0.29
N THR A 101 -5.55 2.12 -0.25
CA THR A 101 -6.44 3.02 0.50
C THR A 101 -7.86 2.48 0.50
N VAL A 102 -8.51 2.55 1.65
CA VAL A 102 -9.92 2.22 1.88
C VAL A 102 -10.59 3.28 2.74
N GLU A 103 -11.89 3.43 2.60
CA GLU A 103 -12.70 4.37 3.39
C GLU A 103 -13.62 3.59 4.33
N VAL A 104 -13.71 4.01 5.59
CA VAL A 104 -14.51 3.34 6.63
C VAL A 104 -15.98 3.71 6.49
N GLY A 105 -16.81 2.75 6.06
CA GLY A 105 -18.26 2.84 6.07
C GLY A 105 -18.90 3.91 5.18
N THR A 106 -18.10 4.70 4.45
CA THR A 106 -18.60 5.72 3.52
C THR A 106 -17.93 5.62 2.14
N ARG A 107 -18.31 6.51 1.21
CA ARG A 107 -17.72 6.60 -0.14
C ARG A 107 -17.46 8.04 -0.55
N ARG A 108 -17.18 8.91 0.42
CA ARG A 108 -17.01 10.36 0.20
C ARG A 108 -15.77 10.68 -0.61
N TYR A 109 -14.73 9.85 -0.49
CA TYR A 109 -13.44 10.01 -1.15
C TYR A 109 -13.18 8.95 -2.23
N ALA A 110 -14.24 8.26 -2.68
CA ALA A 110 -14.11 7.22 -3.70
C ALA A 110 -13.43 7.72 -4.98
N ASP A 111 -13.75 8.93 -5.43
CA ASP A 111 -13.15 9.51 -6.64
C ASP A 111 -11.65 9.78 -6.48
N LEU A 112 -11.22 10.26 -5.31
CA LEU A 112 -9.80 10.45 -4.96
C LEU A 112 -9.04 9.12 -4.97
N ILE A 113 -9.60 8.09 -4.33
CA ILE A 113 -9.01 6.75 -4.27
C ILE A 113 -8.88 6.15 -5.67
N GLU A 114 -9.93 6.27 -6.48
CA GLU A 114 -9.91 5.76 -7.86
C GLU A 114 -8.98 6.55 -8.77
N ALA A 115 -8.83 7.88 -8.59
CA ALA A 115 -7.84 8.68 -9.30
C ALA A 115 -6.40 8.19 -9.04
N SER A 116 -6.07 7.92 -7.78
CA SER A 116 -4.76 7.35 -7.40
C SER A 116 -4.53 5.97 -8.04
N LYS A 117 -5.53 5.09 -8.03
CA LYS A 117 -5.44 3.77 -8.69
C LYS A 117 -5.25 3.89 -10.20
N ARG A 118 -5.98 4.80 -10.86
CA ARG A 118 -5.81 5.06 -12.30
C ARG A 118 -4.40 5.56 -12.63
N ALA A 119 -3.88 6.49 -11.83
CA ALA A 119 -2.52 7.02 -12.01
C ALA A 119 -1.47 5.91 -11.91
N ARG A 120 -1.53 5.07 -10.88
CA ARG A 120 -0.66 3.90 -10.75
C ARG A 120 -0.78 2.95 -11.94
N ASN A 121 -1.99 2.63 -12.35
CA ASN A 121 -2.22 1.68 -13.46
C ASN A 121 -1.72 2.23 -14.80
N SER A 122 -1.85 3.54 -15.04
CA SER A 122 -1.35 4.16 -16.28
C SER A 122 0.17 4.01 -16.44
N VAL A 123 0.91 4.03 -15.34
CA VAL A 123 2.36 3.79 -15.35
C VAL A 123 2.69 2.33 -15.64
N ALA A 124 1.91 1.39 -15.08
CA ALA A 124 2.15 -0.03 -15.25
C ALA A 124 2.09 -0.50 -16.74
N GLU A 125 1.41 0.27 -17.58
CA GLU A 125 1.27 -0.04 -19.02
C GLU A 125 2.55 0.19 -19.84
N PHE A 126 3.43 1.10 -19.40
CA PHE A 126 4.62 1.48 -20.18
C PHE A 126 5.95 1.43 -19.41
N ILE A 127 5.91 1.20 -18.09
CA ILE A 127 7.15 1.12 -17.30
C ILE A 127 8.01 -0.05 -17.77
N GLY A 128 9.31 0.23 -18.00
CA GLY A 128 10.24 -0.77 -18.49
C GLY A 128 11.68 -0.28 -18.46
N ASP A 129 12.59 -1.14 -18.88
CA ASP A 129 14.01 -0.77 -18.98
C ASP A 129 14.21 0.40 -19.94
N GLY A 130 14.99 1.40 -19.49
CA GLY A 130 15.30 2.60 -20.24
C GLY A 130 14.25 3.71 -20.18
N VAL A 131 13.10 3.51 -19.55
CA VAL A 131 12.10 4.58 -19.38
C VAL A 131 12.62 5.61 -18.36
N PRO A 132 12.72 6.90 -18.74
CA PRO A 132 13.14 7.94 -17.81
C PRO A 132 12.16 8.13 -16.66
N LEU A 133 12.66 8.24 -15.43
CA LEU A 133 11.82 8.45 -14.23
C LEU A 133 10.92 9.70 -14.35
N GLY A 134 11.41 10.75 -15.05
CA GLY A 134 10.62 11.94 -15.31
C GLY A 134 9.38 11.72 -16.19
N GLU A 135 9.39 10.71 -17.06
CA GLU A 135 8.21 10.33 -17.84
C GLU A 135 7.17 9.62 -16.97
N ILE A 136 7.63 8.77 -16.05
CA ILE A 136 6.77 8.12 -15.05
C ILE A 136 6.08 9.19 -14.19
N GLY A 137 6.85 10.12 -13.62
CA GLY A 137 6.30 11.21 -12.80
C GLY A 137 5.30 12.07 -13.57
N ARG A 138 5.61 12.44 -14.82
CA ARG A 138 4.69 13.20 -15.69
C ARG A 138 3.40 12.45 -15.97
N ALA A 139 3.45 11.15 -16.22
CA ALA A 139 2.26 10.34 -16.47
C ALA A 139 1.34 10.29 -15.24
N VAL A 140 1.92 10.12 -14.03
CA VAL A 140 1.18 10.18 -12.75
C VAL A 140 0.52 11.55 -12.58
N GLU A 141 1.30 12.63 -12.71
CA GLU A 141 0.82 14.01 -12.58
C GLU A 141 -0.34 14.31 -13.54
N MET A 142 -0.16 13.95 -14.81
CA MET A 142 -1.20 14.16 -15.83
C MET A 142 -2.48 13.38 -15.52
N SER A 143 -2.36 12.13 -15.06
CA SER A 143 -3.50 11.31 -14.70
C SER A 143 -4.28 11.90 -13.53
N ILE A 144 -3.59 12.30 -12.46
CA ILE A 144 -4.20 12.87 -11.25
C ILE A 144 -4.83 14.25 -11.54
N ASN A 145 -4.13 15.11 -12.27
CA ASN A 145 -4.63 16.45 -12.63
C ASN A 145 -5.88 16.37 -13.52
N ARG A 146 -5.95 15.40 -14.45
CA ARG A 146 -7.13 15.19 -15.28
C ARG A 146 -8.38 14.91 -14.46
N ASP A 147 -8.22 14.22 -13.32
CA ASP A 147 -9.31 13.87 -12.42
C ASP A 147 -9.61 15.01 -11.40
N GLY A 148 -8.92 16.17 -11.51
CA GLY A 148 -9.15 17.35 -10.68
C GLY A 148 -8.45 17.32 -9.33
N PHE A 149 -7.50 16.41 -9.13
CA PHE A 149 -6.68 16.31 -7.93
C PHE A 149 -5.24 16.77 -8.18
N VAL A 150 -4.47 16.93 -7.12
CA VAL A 150 -3.06 17.33 -7.17
C VAL A 150 -2.21 16.21 -6.54
N PRO A 151 -1.17 15.72 -7.24
CA PRO A 151 -0.23 14.77 -6.63
C PRO A 151 0.63 15.47 -5.58
N ILE A 152 1.04 14.74 -4.56
CA ILE A 152 2.01 15.17 -3.54
C ILE A 152 3.42 14.70 -3.88
#